data_46a384c5ea91f4c32f10eefe313704fe
#
_entry.id   46a384c5ea91f4c32f10eefe313704fe
#
_cell.length_a   1.000
_cell.length_b   1.000
_cell.length_c   1.000
_cell.angle_alpha   90.00
_cell.angle_beta   90.00
_cell.angle_gamma   90.00
#
_symmetry.space_group_name_H-M   'P 1'
#
loop_
_entity.id
_entity.type
_entity.pdbx_description
1 polymer ?
#
loop_
_entity_poly.entity_id
_entity_poly.type
_entity_poly.pdbx_seq_one_letter_code
_entity_poly.pdbx_strand_id
1 'polypeptide(L)'
;MYYIDEELKQNILSEAPSDEPARQLFFIEECRKILSEKAEELKRPLTCCVNTFGCQMNAKDSEKLLGILTQIGYVPVETEDADFVLYNTCTVREHANVRVYGRLGVLKHSKDKNPDMIIALCGCMMQEEQVVEKIRKSYRHVNIIFGTHNVYMLAELLFDYLCTGINRTEILKGTDRIVEELPSERKYPFKCGINIMYGCNNFCSYCIVPYVRGRERSRRREDILREIRNVAAQGVIEVMLLGQNVNSYEYDFPGLLEEVCAIDGIKRVRFMTSHPKDLSDDLI
;
A
#
# COMPACT_ATOMS: atom_id res chain seq x y z
N MET A 1 1.14 -10.82 23.68
CA MET A 1 0.80 -11.67 22.53
C MET A 1 -0.70 -11.91 22.58
N TYR A 2 -1.44 -11.60 21.49
CA TYR A 2 -2.89 -11.76 21.44
C TYR A 2 -3.16 -13.16 20.94
N TYR A 3 -3.80 -13.99 21.72
CA TYR A 3 -4.41 -15.22 21.22
C TYR A 3 -5.91 -15.06 21.40
N ILE A 4 -6.61 -14.85 20.29
CA ILE A 4 -8.05 -15.03 20.24
C ILE A 4 -8.28 -16.53 20.11
N ASP A 5 -9.27 -17.05 20.86
CA ASP A 5 -9.72 -18.43 20.72
C ASP A 5 -10.06 -18.72 19.24
N GLU A 6 -9.68 -19.90 18.77
CA GLU A 6 -9.91 -20.30 17.37
C GLU A 6 -11.40 -20.28 17.01
N GLU A 7 -12.29 -20.61 17.95
CA GLU A 7 -13.74 -20.55 17.76
C GLU A 7 -14.21 -19.10 17.52
N LEU A 8 -13.71 -18.14 18.32
CA LEU A 8 -14.03 -16.72 18.16
C LEU A 8 -13.47 -16.20 16.83
N LYS A 9 -12.26 -16.60 16.44
CA LYS A 9 -11.68 -16.25 15.13
C LYS A 9 -12.55 -16.75 13.98
N GLN A 10 -13.02 -18.00 14.03
CA GLN A 10 -13.87 -18.58 12.98
C GLN A 10 -15.22 -17.86 12.90
N ASN A 11 -15.80 -17.47 14.03
CA ASN A 11 -17.02 -16.69 14.07
C ASN A 11 -16.82 -15.34 13.38
N ILE A 12 -15.77 -14.58 13.71
CA ILE A 12 -15.44 -13.30 13.07
C ILE A 12 -15.22 -13.49 11.55
N LEU A 13 -14.50 -14.51 11.15
CA LEU A 13 -14.27 -14.80 9.73
C LEU A 13 -15.57 -15.11 8.97
N SER A 14 -16.54 -15.75 9.63
CA SER A 14 -17.84 -16.07 9.02
C SER A 14 -18.74 -14.84 8.83
N GLU A 15 -18.53 -13.77 9.61
CA GLU A 15 -19.24 -12.49 9.51
C GLU A 15 -18.61 -11.53 8.50
N ALA A 16 -17.35 -11.79 8.10
CA ALA A 16 -16.63 -10.91 7.19
C ALA A 16 -17.29 -10.85 5.81
N PRO A 17 -17.50 -9.63 5.26
CA PRO A 17 -18.02 -9.47 3.90
C PRO A 17 -17.16 -10.20 2.86
N SER A 18 -17.79 -10.66 1.78
CA SER A 18 -17.11 -11.33 0.68
C SER A 18 -16.47 -10.38 -0.33
N ASP A 19 -16.91 -9.15 -0.38
CA ASP A 19 -16.54 -8.14 -1.37
C ASP A 19 -15.71 -7.00 -0.77
N GLU A 20 -14.85 -6.45 -1.59
CA GLU A 20 -14.00 -5.29 -1.27
C GLU A 20 -14.71 -3.97 -1.66
N PRO A 21 -14.50 -2.87 -0.96
CA PRO A 21 -13.61 -2.70 0.21
C PRO A 21 -14.25 -3.06 1.55
N ALA A 22 -15.53 -3.47 1.57
CA ALA A 22 -16.27 -3.75 2.80
C ALA A 22 -15.54 -4.76 3.70
N ARG A 23 -14.94 -5.79 3.10
CA ARG A 23 -14.13 -6.79 3.81
C ARG A 23 -12.97 -6.16 4.59
N GLN A 24 -12.21 -5.28 3.96
CA GLN A 24 -11.06 -4.65 4.64
C GLN A 24 -11.50 -3.65 5.70
N LEU A 25 -12.58 -2.91 5.47
CA LEU A 25 -13.17 -2.03 6.49
C LEU A 25 -13.63 -2.82 7.72
N PHE A 26 -14.19 -4.00 7.53
CA PHE A 26 -14.54 -4.91 8.61
C PHE A 26 -13.29 -5.32 9.42
N PHE A 27 -12.21 -5.76 8.77
CA PHE A 27 -10.98 -6.14 9.49
C PHE A 27 -10.25 -4.96 10.13
N ILE A 28 -10.39 -3.74 9.62
CA ILE A 28 -9.91 -2.52 10.30
C ILE A 28 -10.60 -2.39 11.66
N GLU A 29 -11.92 -2.58 11.72
CA GLU A 29 -12.66 -2.49 12.99
C GLU A 29 -12.29 -3.64 13.95
N GLU A 30 -12.14 -4.86 13.46
CA GLU A 30 -11.73 -5.98 14.30
C GLU A 30 -10.31 -5.80 14.87
N CYS A 31 -9.35 -5.36 14.05
CA CYS A 31 -8.03 -4.99 14.53
C CYS A 31 -8.08 -3.86 15.55
N ARG A 32 -8.93 -2.85 15.34
CA ARG A 32 -9.08 -1.73 16.27
C ARG A 32 -9.55 -2.20 17.65
N LYS A 33 -10.52 -3.10 17.73
CA LYS A 33 -11.00 -3.68 18.99
C LYS A 33 -9.84 -4.34 19.76
N ILE A 34 -9.10 -5.22 19.09
CA ILE A 34 -7.97 -5.95 19.69
C ILE A 34 -6.89 -4.98 20.19
N LEU A 35 -6.52 -3.99 19.36
CA LEU A 35 -5.41 -3.09 19.65
C LEU A 35 -5.75 -1.99 20.64
N SER A 36 -7.05 -1.62 20.78
CA SER A 36 -7.48 -0.69 21.81
C SER A 36 -7.32 -1.29 23.22
N GLU A 37 -7.65 -2.56 23.41
CA GLU A 37 -7.40 -3.27 24.67
C GLU A 37 -5.91 -3.25 25.03
N LYS A 38 -5.03 -3.45 24.05
CA LYS A 38 -3.58 -3.39 24.27
C LYS A 38 -3.08 -2.01 24.62
N ALA A 39 -3.58 -0.98 23.97
CA ALA A 39 -3.21 0.39 24.28
C ALA A 39 -3.61 0.76 25.73
N GLU A 40 -4.76 0.27 26.19
CA GLU A 40 -5.22 0.44 27.56
C GLU A 40 -4.31 -0.30 28.56
N GLU A 41 -3.93 -1.56 28.28
CA GLU A 41 -2.97 -2.32 29.08
C GLU A 41 -1.64 -1.60 29.22
N LEU A 42 -1.11 -1.08 28.11
CA LEU A 42 0.17 -0.38 28.06
C LEU A 42 0.09 1.07 28.59
N LYS A 43 -1.12 1.59 28.79
CA LYS A 43 -1.39 3.00 29.19
C LYS A 43 -0.72 4.02 28.26
N ARG A 44 -0.62 3.69 26.99
CA ARG A 44 -0.09 4.57 25.95
C ARG A 44 -0.67 4.18 24.58
N PRO A 45 -0.74 5.12 23.61
CA PRO A 45 -1.10 4.78 22.25
C PRO A 45 -0.06 3.83 21.63
N LEU A 46 -0.51 2.97 20.72
CA LEU A 46 0.36 2.18 19.87
C LEU A 46 0.85 3.03 18.69
N THR A 47 2.09 2.86 18.29
CA THR A 47 2.73 3.68 17.27
C THR A 47 3.05 2.89 16.01
N CYS A 48 3.02 3.54 14.83
CA CYS A 48 3.45 2.92 13.59
C CYS A 48 4.43 3.79 12.80
N CYS A 49 5.34 3.13 12.10
CA CYS A 49 6.28 3.75 11.17
C CYS A 49 6.17 3.09 9.79
N VAL A 50 5.86 3.87 8.75
CA VAL A 50 5.79 3.39 7.36
C VAL A 50 6.93 4.01 6.55
N ASN A 51 7.89 3.19 6.13
CA ASN A 51 9.02 3.60 5.31
C ASN A 51 8.85 3.15 3.86
N THR A 52 9.01 4.09 2.92
CA THR A 52 8.91 3.84 1.48
C THR A 52 10.29 3.79 0.84
N PHE A 53 10.65 2.64 0.30
CA PHE A 53 11.87 2.42 -0.48
C PHE A 53 11.50 2.26 -1.95
N GLY A 54 11.00 3.30 -2.61
CA GLY A 54 10.45 3.09 -3.93
C GLY A 54 10.17 4.35 -4.76
N CYS A 55 9.27 4.19 -5.73
CA CYS A 55 8.82 5.22 -6.66
C CYS A 55 7.56 5.94 -6.12
N GLN A 56 6.99 6.86 -6.92
CA GLN A 56 5.77 7.59 -6.55
C GLN A 56 4.56 6.67 -6.35
N MET A 57 4.47 5.56 -7.10
CA MET A 57 3.43 4.56 -6.87
C MET A 57 3.55 3.92 -5.49
N ASN A 58 4.78 3.54 -5.07
CA ASN A 58 4.99 3.05 -3.70
C ASN A 58 4.67 4.13 -2.66
N ALA A 59 4.96 5.40 -2.93
CA ALA A 59 4.59 6.48 -2.03
C ALA A 59 3.06 6.57 -1.87
N LYS A 60 2.30 6.46 -2.97
CA LYS A 60 0.83 6.42 -2.93
C LYS A 60 0.30 5.16 -2.23
N ASP A 61 0.91 4.01 -2.48
CA ASP A 61 0.57 2.78 -1.74
C ASP A 61 0.82 2.95 -0.23
N SER A 62 1.92 3.64 0.16
CA SER A 62 2.23 3.91 1.57
C SER A 62 1.24 4.87 2.24
N GLU A 63 0.67 5.84 1.50
CA GLU A 63 -0.40 6.69 2.02
C GLU A 63 -1.65 5.87 2.38
N LYS A 64 -2.01 4.87 1.55
CA LYS A 64 -3.10 3.93 1.86
C LYS A 64 -2.77 3.06 3.08
N LEU A 65 -1.58 2.48 3.11
CA LEU A 65 -1.13 1.64 4.23
C LEU A 65 -1.12 2.42 5.55
N LEU A 66 -0.65 3.66 5.53
CA LEU A 66 -0.67 4.53 6.70
C LEU A 66 -2.10 4.87 7.13
N GLY A 67 -2.99 5.17 6.17
CA GLY A 67 -4.40 5.43 6.45
C GLY A 67 -5.10 4.23 7.11
N ILE A 68 -4.84 3.00 6.63
CA ILE A 68 -5.35 1.77 7.24
C ILE A 68 -4.85 1.65 8.69
N LEU A 69 -3.54 1.80 8.93
CA LEU A 69 -2.96 1.70 10.27
C LEU A 69 -3.49 2.78 11.22
N THR A 70 -3.66 4.00 10.74
CA THR A 70 -4.24 5.10 11.54
C THR A 70 -5.69 4.83 11.90
N GLN A 71 -6.49 4.29 10.98
CA GLN A 71 -7.88 3.90 11.28
C GLN A 71 -7.98 2.71 12.24
N ILE A 72 -7.04 1.79 12.19
CA ILE A 72 -6.92 0.71 13.19
C ILE A 72 -6.61 1.26 14.59
N GLY A 73 -6.00 2.45 14.69
CA GLY A 73 -5.71 3.10 15.97
C GLY A 73 -4.23 3.31 16.27
N TYR A 74 -3.33 3.03 15.32
CA TYR A 74 -1.93 3.39 15.45
C TYR A 74 -1.69 4.89 15.26
N VAL A 75 -0.77 5.44 16.04
CA VAL A 75 -0.29 6.83 15.87
C VAL A 75 0.99 6.82 15.02
N PRO A 76 1.00 7.54 13.89
CA PRO A 76 2.17 7.62 13.03
C PRO A 76 3.36 8.28 13.71
N VAL A 77 4.55 7.68 13.56
CA VAL A 77 5.84 8.23 14.01
C VAL A 77 6.89 8.10 12.91
N GLU A 78 7.92 8.97 12.96
CA GLU A 78 8.99 8.93 11.96
C GLU A 78 10.10 7.92 12.31
N THR A 79 10.17 7.50 13.56
CA THR A 79 11.22 6.58 14.04
C THR A 79 10.79 5.13 13.91
N GLU A 80 11.75 4.23 13.68
CA GLU A 80 11.51 2.78 13.66
C GLU A 80 11.44 2.16 15.07
N ASP A 81 11.53 2.98 16.11
CA ASP A 81 11.19 2.58 17.48
C ASP A 81 9.67 2.75 17.67
N ALA A 82 8.92 1.85 17.06
CA ALA A 82 7.47 1.85 16.97
C ALA A 82 6.91 0.44 17.21
N ASP A 83 5.62 0.35 17.55
CA ASP A 83 4.97 -0.95 17.78
C ASP A 83 4.66 -1.68 16.47
N PHE A 84 4.51 -0.95 15.37
CA PHE A 84 4.35 -1.49 14.02
C PHE A 84 5.31 -0.80 13.05
N VAL A 85 6.16 -1.55 12.37
CA VAL A 85 7.07 -1.02 11.33
C VAL A 85 6.77 -1.68 9.99
N LEU A 86 6.46 -0.88 8.97
CA LEU A 86 6.19 -1.34 7.62
C LEU A 86 7.18 -0.76 6.62
N TYR A 87 7.79 -1.64 5.83
CA TYR A 87 8.60 -1.24 4.68
C TYR A 87 7.86 -1.55 3.38
N ASN A 88 7.52 -0.50 2.64
CA ASN A 88 7.04 -0.59 1.26
C ASN A 88 8.23 -0.51 0.31
N THR A 89 8.51 -1.60 -0.38
CA THR A 89 9.79 -1.87 -1.03
C THR A 89 9.69 -1.83 -2.55
N CYS A 90 10.82 -1.59 -3.22
CA CYS A 90 10.94 -1.51 -4.67
C CYS A 90 12.04 -2.44 -5.15
N THR A 91 11.88 -3.03 -6.32
CA THR A 91 12.88 -3.89 -6.96
C THR A 91 13.57 -3.26 -8.17
N VAL A 92 13.11 -2.09 -8.62
CA VAL A 92 13.69 -1.41 -9.81
C VAL A 92 15.12 -0.94 -9.57
N ARG A 93 15.52 -0.75 -8.31
CA ARG A 93 16.84 -0.27 -7.93
C ARG A 93 17.51 -1.28 -7.00
N GLU A 94 18.58 -1.90 -7.45
CA GLU A 94 19.36 -2.87 -6.67
C GLU A 94 19.79 -2.34 -5.30
N HIS A 95 20.19 -1.07 -5.23
CA HIS A 95 20.53 -0.40 -3.96
C HIS A 95 19.34 -0.31 -2.97
N ALA A 96 18.08 -0.39 -3.43
CA ALA A 96 16.94 -0.41 -2.54
C ALA A 96 16.89 -1.72 -1.73
N ASN A 97 17.18 -2.85 -2.38
CA ASN A 97 17.19 -4.17 -1.74
C ASN A 97 18.26 -4.24 -0.64
N VAL A 98 19.48 -3.72 -0.92
CA VAL A 98 20.58 -3.70 0.07
C VAL A 98 20.18 -2.88 1.30
N ARG A 99 19.55 -1.73 1.11
CA ARG A 99 19.06 -0.89 2.22
C ARG A 99 18.02 -1.62 3.07
N VAL A 100 17.06 -2.30 2.45
CA VAL A 100 16.03 -3.06 3.16
C VAL A 100 16.68 -4.14 4.02
N TYR A 101 17.61 -4.94 3.48
CA TYR A 101 18.29 -5.97 4.25
C TYR A 101 19.08 -5.40 5.43
N GLY A 102 19.82 -4.30 5.22
CA GLY A 102 20.55 -3.65 6.30
C GLY A 102 19.64 -3.16 7.42
N ARG A 103 18.51 -2.53 7.07
CA ARG A 103 17.54 -2.04 8.05
C ARG A 103 16.80 -3.18 8.78
N LEU A 104 16.49 -4.29 8.10
CA LEU A 104 15.94 -5.47 8.75
C LEU A 104 16.89 -6.04 9.82
N GLY A 105 18.21 -5.97 9.59
CA GLY A 105 19.20 -6.34 10.59
C GLY A 105 19.13 -5.44 11.83
N VAL A 106 18.92 -4.14 11.66
CA VAL A 106 18.73 -3.18 12.77
C VAL A 106 17.42 -3.44 13.51
N LEU A 107 16.31 -3.65 12.76
CA LEU A 107 15.01 -3.94 13.36
C LEU A 107 14.99 -5.20 14.21
N LYS A 108 15.87 -6.16 13.95
CA LYS A 108 16.03 -7.33 14.82
C LYS A 108 16.38 -6.91 16.26
N HIS A 109 17.30 -5.96 16.42
CA HIS A 109 17.67 -5.47 17.76
C HIS A 109 16.53 -4.69 18.44
N SER A 110 15.73 -3.96 17.66
CA SER A 110 14.53 -3.28 18.17
C SER A 110 13.47 -4.30 18.62
N LYS A 111 13.28 -5.36 17.82
CA LYS A 111 12.37 -6.46 18.17
C LYS A 111 12.83 -7.27 19.38
N ASP A 112 14.14 -7.43 19.59
CA ASP A 112 14.68 -8.08 20.79
C ASP A 112 14.36 -7.28 22.07
N LYS A 113 14.23 -5.94 21.96
CA LYS A 113 13.84 -5.05 23.06
C LYS A 113 12.32 -4.94 23.23
N ASN A 114 11.58 -4.97 22.13
CA ASN A 114 10.11 -4.98 22.10
C ASN A 114 9.61 -6.21 21.34
N PRO A 115 9.49 -7.37 21.99
CA PRO A 115 9.05 -8.61 21.34
C PRO A 115 7.67 -8.53 20.68
N ASP A 116 6.81 -7.64 21.16
CA ASP A 116 5.46 -7.40 20.62
C ASP A 116 5.46 -6.52 19.36
N MET A 117 6.60 -5.89 18.99
CA MET A 117 6.73 -5.11 17.75
C MET A 117 6.34 -5.97 16.54
N ILE A 118 5.52 -5.44 15.65
CA ILE A 118 5.15 -6.08 14.39
C ILE A 118 5.97 -5.49 13.25
N ILE A 119 6.60 -6.34 12.44
CA ILE A 119 7.38 -5.93 11.27
C ILE A 119 6.72 -6.48 10.02
N ALA A 120 6.35 -5.59 9.10
CA ALA A 120 5.71 -5.92 7.84
C ALA A 120 6.53 -5.47 6.63
N LEU A 121 6.53 -6.27 5.57
CA LEU A 121 7.16 -5.96 4.29
C LEU A 121 6.14 -6.06 3.16
N CYS A 122 6.14 -5.08 2.25
CA CYS A 122 5.32 -5.14 1.05
C CYS A 122 6.02 -4.49 -0.16
N GLY A 123 5.31 -4.44 -1.27
CA GLY A 123 5.74 -3.76 -2.48
C GLY A 123 6.39 -4.66 -3.52
N CYS A 124 6.99 -4.03 -4.54
CA CYS A 124 7.48 -4.75 -5.74
C CYS A 124 8.54 -5.81 -5.42
N MET A 125 9.41 -5.56 -4.44
CA MET A 125 10.45 -6.50 -4.03
C MET A 125 9.85 -7.82 -3.50
N MET A 126 8.65 -7.78 -2.94
CA MET A 126 7.96 -8.98 -2.42
C MET A 126 7.28 -9.81 -3.52
N GLN A 127 7.31 -9.37 -4.77
CA GLN A 127 6.86 -10.18 -5.91
C GLN A 127 7.98 -11.13 -6.42
N GLU A 128 9.20 -10.97 -5.97
CA GLU A 128 10.34 -11.82 -6.32
C GLU A 128 10.44 -13.01 -5.35
N GLU A 129 10.13 -14.20 -5.81
CA GLU A 129 10.07 -15.42 -5.01
C GLU A 129 11.39 -15.71 -4.26
N GLN A 130 12.54 -15.53 -4.93
CA GLN A 130 13.87 -15.72 -4.33
C GLN A 130 14.13 -14.74 -3.16
N VAL A 131 13.64 -13.50 -3.28
CA VAL A 131 13.75 -12.48 -2.24
C VAL A 131 12.91 -12.87 -1.02
N VAL A 132 11.66 -13.27 -1.27
CA VAL A 132 10.73 -13.69 -0.21
C VAL A 132 11.28 -14.90 0.54
N GLU A 133 11.79 -15.90 -0.18
CA GLU A 133 12.44 -17.05 0.45
C GLU A 133 13.64 -16.66 1.31
N LYS A 134 14.49 -15.77 0.82
CA LYS A 134 15.63 -15.25 1.58
C LYS A 134 15.18 -14.56 2.86
N ILE A 135 14.13 -13.71 2.78
CA ILE A 135 13.60 -13.01 3.94
C ILE A 135 13.05 -14.02 4.95
N ARG A 136 12.23 -14.98 4.53
CA ARG A 136 11.66 -16.01 5.40
C ARG A 136 12.72 -16.85 6.12
N LYS A 137 13.82 -17.17 5.43
CA LYS A 137 14.92 -17.98 5.98
C LYS A 137 15.81 -17.19 6.93
N SER A 138 16.17 -15.95 6.58
CA SER A 138 17.21 -15.16 7.23
C SER A 138 16.70 -14.07 8.18
N TYR A 139 15.44 -13.64 8.01
CA TYR A 139 14.83 -12.54 8.77
C TYR A 139 13.52 -12.98 9.43
N ARG A 140 13.59 -14.04 10.26
CA ARG A 140 12.41 -14.66 10.91
C ARG A 140 11.63 -13.74 11.84
N HIS A 141 12.18 -12.58 12.17
CA HIS A 141 11.54 -11.53 12.95
C HIS A 141 10.55 -10.68 12.12
N VAL A 142 10.51 -10.86 10.80
CA VAL A 142 9.46 -10.28 9.95
C VAL A 142 8.18 -11.09 10.11
N ASN A 143 7.09 -10.41 10.45
CA ASN A 143 5.83 -11.04 10.80
C ASN A 143 4.85 -11.14 9.61
N ILE A 144 4.79 -10.10 8.77
CA ILE A 144 3.84 -10.03 7.65
C ILE A 144 4.57 -9.69 6.37
N ILE A 145 4.37 -10.48 5.31
CA ILE A 145 4.93 -10.24 3.98
C ILE A 145 3.79 -10.33 2.97
N PHE A 146 3.62 -9.27 2.14
CA PHE A 146 2.59 -9.25 1.09
C PHE A 146 3.06 -8.50 -0.16
N GLY A 147 2.44 -8.81 -1.29
CA GLY A 147 2.85 -8.28 -2.59
C GLY A 147 2.20 -6.94 -2.95
N THR A 148 2.52 -6.43 -4.16
CA THR A 148 1.92 -5.21 -4.71
C THR A 148 0.45 -5.39 -5.10
N HIS A 149 0.04 -6.62 -5.40
CA HIS A 149 -1.32 -6.93 -5.87
C HIS A 149 -2.33 -7.03 -4.74
N ASN A 150 -1.87 -7.14 -3.50
CA ASN A 150 -2.69 -7.27 -2.31
C ASN A 150 -2.34 -6.27 -1.20
N VAL A 151 -1.85 -5.07 -1.58
CA VAL A 151 -1.59 -3.97 -0.63
C VAL A 151 -2.82 -3.62 0.21
N TYR A 152 -4.02 -3.77 -0.37
CA TYR A 152 -5.28 -3.51 0.32
C TYR A 152 -5.58 -4.48 1.47
N MET A 153 -4.98 -5.68 1.47
CA MET A 153 -5.24 -6.74 2.45
C MET A 153 -4.51 -6.56 3.80
N LEU A 154 -3.85 -5.43 4.04
CA LEU A 154 -3.08 -5.22 5.26
C LEU A 154 -3.89 -5.47 6.54
N ALA A 155 -5.14 -5.01 6.58
CA ALA A 155 -5.99 -5.18 7.77
C ALA A 155 -6.32 -6.65 8.05
N GLU A 156 -6.69 -7.41 7.02
CA GLU A 156 -6.99 -8.84 7.12
C GLU A 156 -5.75 -9.64 7.53
N LEU A 157 -4.58 -9.35 6.94
CA LEU A 157 -3.32 -10.02 7.29
C LEU A 157 -2.86 -9.70 8.71
N LEU A 158 -3.07 -8.46 9.16
CA LEU A 158 -2.79 -8.05 10.53
C LEU A 158 -3.72 -8.76 11.51
N PHE A 159 -5.04 -8.80 11.22
CA PHE A 159 -6.01 -9.52 12.02
C PHE A 159 -5.61 -10.99 12.22
N ASP A 160 -5.30 -11.67 11.11
CA ASP A 160 -4.89 -13.06 11.16
C ASP A 160 -3.60 -13.28 11.98
N TYR A 161 -2.62 -12.36 11.86
CA TYR A 161 -1.41 -12.39 12.69
C TYR A 161 -1.72 -12.13 14.17
N LEU A 162 -2.57 -11.15 14.48
CA LEU A 162 -2.96 -10.84 15.86
C LEU A 162 -3.66 -12.03 16.53
N CYS A 163 -4.53 -12.73 15.79
CA CYS A 163 -5.23 -13.90 16.32
C CYS A 163 -4.34 -15.11 16.56
N THR A 164 -3.34 -15.34 15.70
CA THR A 164 -2.58 -16.61 15.69
C THR A 164 -1.14 -16.50 16.18
N GLY A 165 -0.54 -15.31 16.12
CA GLY A 165 0.90 -15.10 16.33
C GLY A 165 1.79 -15.73 15.26
N ILE A 166 1.22 -16.33 14.21
CA ILE A 166 1.95 -17.02 13.15
C ILE A 166 2.30 -16.03 12.05
N ASN A 167 3.60 -15.96 11.68
CA ASN A 167 4.05 -15.10 10.60
C ASN A 167 3.30 -15.41 9.29
N ARG A 168 2.84 -14.36 8.60
CA ARG A 168 2.03 -14.45 7.38
C ARG A 168 2.81 -14.04 6.14
N THR A 169 2.64 -14.81 5.09
CA THR A 169 3.17 -14.47 3.78
C THR A 169 2.07 -14.70 2.76
N GLU A 170 1.56 -13.61 2.18
CA GLU A 170 0.49 -13.66 1.19
C GLU A 170 0.88 -12.83 -0.04
N ILE A 171 1.17 -13.50 -1.15
CA ILE A 171 1.64 -12.84 -2.37
C ILE A 171 0.79 -13.29 -3.53
N LEU A 172 -0.07 -12.40 -3.99
CA LEU A 172 -0.83 -12.63 -5.21
C LEU A 172 0.08 -12.46 -6.43
N LYS A 173 0.13 -13.44 -7.31
CA LYS A 173 0.92 -13.40 -8.56
C LYS A 173 0.34 -12.45 -9.60
N GLY A 174 -0.92 -12.10 -9.47
CA GLY A 174 -1.64 -11.15 -10.31
C GLY A 174 -3.04 -10.90 -9.76
N THR A 175 -3.66 -9.84 -10.22
CA THR A 175 -5.06 -9.51 -9.90
C THR A 175 -5.65 -8.62 -11.00
N ASP A 176 -6.91 -8.81 -11.30
CA ASP A 176 -7.70 -7.90 -12.13
C ASP A 176 -8.43 -6.86 -11.26
N ARG A 177 -8.41 -7.03 -9.93
CA ARG A 177 -9.11 -6.15 -9.01
C ARG A 177 -8.34 -4.84 -8.80
N ILE A 178 -9.07 -3.75 -8.74
CA ILE A 178 -8.62 -2.45 -8.23
C ILE A 178 -9.52 -2.14 -7.04
N VAL A 179 -8.94 -2.15 -5.83
CA VAL A 179 -9.68 -1.85 -4.59
C VAL A 179 -9.49 -0.37 -4.26
N GLU A 180 -10.61 0.33 -4.23
CA GLU A 180 -10.71 1.77 -3.96
C GLU A 180 -11.41 2.03 -2.63
N GLU A 181 -11.56 3.31 -2.27
CA GLU A 181 -12.31 3.75 -1.08
C GLU A 181 -11.75 3.26 0.26
N LEU A 182 -10.48 2.81 0.27
CA LEU A 182 -9.77 2.54 1.52
C LEU A 182 -9.19 3.83 2.11
N PRO A 183 -9.02 3.88 3.44
CA PRO A 183 -8.40 5.01 4.13
C PRO A 183 -7.04 5.36 3.54
N SER A 184 -6.73 6.66 3.48
CA SER A 184 -5.44 7.12 2.97
C SER A 184 -5.01 8.39 3.71
N GLU A 185 -3.77 8.39 4.22
CA GLU A 185 -3.14 9.55 4.87
C GLU A 185 -2.17 10.22 3.91
N ARG A 186 -2.52 11.42 3.45
CA ARG A 186 -1.68 12.18 2.52
C ARG A 186 -0.50 12.80 3.24
N LYS A 187 0.68 12.66 2.63
CA LYS A 187 1.91 13.29 3.13
C LYS A 187 1.86 14.82 3.04
N TYR A 188 1.18 15.38 2.03
CA TYR A 188 1.13 16.80 1.78
C TYR A 188 -0.32 17.30 1.69
N PRO A 189 -0.68 18.41 2.36
CA PRO A 189 -2.04 18.91 2.32
C PRO A 189 -2.43 19.55 0.97
N PHE A 190 -1.46 20.07 0.21
CA PHE A 190 -1.70 20.82 -1.02
C PHE A 190 -1.48 20.04 -2.31
N LYS A 191 -0.90 18.85 -2.26
CA LYS A 191 -0.66 18.01 -3.43
C LYS A 191 -0.97 16.54 -3.17
N CYS A 192 -1.43 15.83 -4.22
CA CYS A 192 -1.80 14.43 -4.13
C CYS A 192 -1.37 13.64 -5.38
N GLY A 193 -0.89 12.41 -5.19
CA GLY A 193 -0.78 11.44 -6.25
C GLY A 193 -2.10 10.72 -6.48
N ILE A 194 -2.50 10.55 -7.72
CA ILE A 194 -3.73 9.85 -8.13
C ILE A 194 -3.34 8.72 -9.06
N ASN A 195 -3.48 7.48 -8.62
CA ASN A 195 -3.27 6.34 -9.51
C ASN A 195 -4.39 6.32 -10.55
N ILE A 196 -4.05 6.33 -11.84
CA ILE A 196 -5.04 6.21 -12.92
C ILE A 196 -5.01 4.81 -13.54
N MET A 197 -3.88 4.12 -13.41
CA MET A 197 -3.70 2.77 -13.91
C MET A 197 -2.61 2.03 -13.14
N TYR A 198 -2.59 0.72 -13.28
CA TYR A 198 -1.60 -0.20 -12.71
C TYR A 198 -1.08 -1.15 -13.78
N GLY A 199 0.19 -1.58 -13.65
CA GLY A 199 0.82 -2.52 -14.56
C GLY A 199 1.26 -1.92 -15.90
N CYS A 200 1.92 -2.74 -16.73
CA CYS A 200 2.40 -2.32 -18.04
C CYS A 200 2.51 -3.51 -18.99
N ASN A 201 2.06 -3.33 -20.23
CA ASN A 201 2.08 -4.37 -21.27
C ASN A 201 3.26 -4.24 -22.26
N ASN A 202 4.17 -3.26 -22.06
CA ASN A 202 5.23 -3.01 -23.03
C ASN A 202 6.36 -4.05 -23.03
N PHE A 203 6.63 -4.73 -21.89
CA PHE A 203 7.68 -5.74 -21.76
C PHE A 203 9.02 -5.32 -22.34
N CYS A 204 9.43 -4.05 -22.13
CA CYS A 204 10.74 -3.58 -22.53
C CYS A 204 11.83 -4.48 -21.96
N SER A 205 12.88 -4.78 -22.74
CA SER A 205 13.90 -5.82 -22.44
C SER A 205 14.63 -5.64 -21.09
N TYR A 206 14.67 -4.42 -20.56
CA TYR A 206 15.33 -4.08 -19.28
C TYR A 206 14.34 -3.90 -18.11
N CYS A 207 13.03 -4.03 -18.36
CA CYS A 207 12.02 -3.58 -17.40
C CYS A 207 11.38 -4.72 -16.62
N ILE A 208 11.47 -4.65 -15.28
CA ILE A 208 10.84 -5.63 -14.37
C ILE A 208 9.35 -5.35 -14.10
N VAL A 209 8.85 -4.17 -14.44
CA VAL A 209 7.51 -3.70 -14.07
C VAL A 209 6.40 -4.70 -14.45
N PRO A 210 6.33 -5.27 -15.67
CA PRO A 210 5.27 -6.22 -16.02
C PRO A 210 5.22 -7.46 -15.12
N TYR A 211 6.36 -7.84 -14.56
CA TYR A 211 6.49 -9.04 -13.70
C TYR A 211 6.11 -8.77 -12.24
N VAL A 212 6.28 -7.51 -11.76
CA VAL A 212 6.03 -7.15 -10.37
C VAL A 212 4.80 -6.28 -10.16
N ARG A 213 4.27 -5.65 -11.21
CA ARG A 213 3.03 -4.85 -11.18
C ARG A 213 1.92 -5.43 -12.06
N GLY A 214 2.24 -6.45 -12.85
CA GLY A 214 1.29 -7.19 -13.70
C GLY A 214 0.91 -6.46 -14.99
N ARG A 215 -0.16 -6.94 -15.60
CA ARG A 215 -0.74 -6.35 -16.82
C ARG A 215 -1.40 -5.02 -16.53
N GLU A 216 -1.58 -4.22 -17.58
CA GLU A 216 -2.28 -2.94 -17.52
C GLU A 216 -3.73 -3.13 -17.07
N ARG A 217 -4.14 -2.27 -16.12
CA ARG A 217 -5.49 -2.17 -15.59
C ARG A 217 -5.76 -0.71 -15.32
N SER A 218 -6.64 -0.12 -16.08
CA SER A 218 -7.03 1.28 -15.93
C SER A 218 -8.19 1.40 -14.94
N ARG A 219 -8.15 2.44 -14.11
CA ARG A 219 -9.29 2.84 -13.28
C ARG A 219 -10.35 3.52 -14.15
N ARG A 220 -11.60 3.40 -13.75
CA ARG A 220 -12.69 4.11 -14.42
C ARG A 220 -12.51 5.61 -14.29
N ARG A 221 -12.81 6.34 -15.36
CA ARG A 221 -12.67 7.79 -15.44
C ARG A 221 -13.46 8.49 -14.34
N GLU A 222 -14.69 8.05 -14.09
CA GLU A 222 -15.59 8.60 -13.10
C GLU A 222 -15.00 8.50 -11.68
N ASP A 223 -14.36 7.38 -11.35
CA ASP A 223 -13.77 7.15 -10.04
C ASP A 223 -12.55 8.04 -9.81
N ILE A 224 -11.72 8.23 -10.84
CA ILE A 224 -10.58 9.15 -10.82
C ILE A 224 -11.06 10.59 -10.59
N LEU A 225 -12.04 11.04 -11.36
CA LEU A 225 -12.59 12.39 -11.26
C LEU A 225 -13.27 12.62 -9.90
N ARG A 226 -13.99 11.62 -9.38
CA ARG A 226 -14.58 11.68 -8.04
C ARG A 226 -13.50 11.83 -6.96
N GLU A 227 -12.43 11.03 -7.02
CA GLU A 227 -11.29 11.14 -6.08
C GLU A 227 -10.65 12.53 -6.16
N ILE A 228 -10.42 13.07 -7.38
CA ILE A 228 -9.79 14.38 -7.55
C ILE A 228 -10.69 15.51 -7.01
N ARG A 229 -12.00 15.47 -7.27
CA ARG A 229 -12.95 16.45 -6.69
C ARG A 229 -12.93 16.39 -5.16
N ASN A 230 -12.91 15.20 -4.57
CA ASN A 230 -12.89 15.02 -3.14
C ASN A 230 -11.60 15.61 -2.51
N VAL A 231 -10.43 15.40 -3.11
CA VAL A 231 -9.18 15.96 -2.59
C VAL A 231 -9.09 17.48 -2.85
N ALA A 232 -9.62 17.98 -3.97
CA ALA A 232 -9.71 19.40 -4.24
C ALA A 232 -10.58 20.15 -3.21
N ALA A 233 -11.73 19.58 -2.84
CA ALA A 233 -12.58 20.09 -1.76
C ALA A 233 -11.87 20.13 -0.39
N GLN A 234 -10.83 19.33 -0.20
CA GLN A 234 -9.97 19.32 0.99
C GLN A 234 -8.74 20.25 0.89
N GLY A 235 -8.66 21.08 -0.16
CA GLY A 235 -7.61 22.08 -0.35
C GLY A 235 -6.40 21.60 -1.16
N VAL A 236 -6.44 20.45 -1.81
CA VAL A 236 -5.40 20.03 -2.77
C VAL A 236 -5.51 20.89 -4.03
N ILE A 237 -4.39 21.48 -4.42
CA ILE A 237 -4.28 22.35 -5.60
C ILE A 237 -3.41 21.76 -6.72
N GLU A 238 -2.63 20.73 -6.42
CA GLU A 238 -1.79 20.02 -7.37
C GLU A 238 -2.08 18.52 -7.34
N VAL A 239 -2.37 17.94 -8.49
CA VAL A 239 -2.50 16.49 -8.66
C VAL A 239 -1.45 15.95 -9.61
N MET A 240 -0.92 14.76 -9.30
CA MET A 240 -0.04 14.02 -10.17
C MET A 240 -0.70 12.70 -10.54
N LEU A 241 -1.04 12.53 -11.81
CA LEU A 241 -1.58 11.29 -12.34
C LEU A 241 -0.47 10.24 -12.44
N LEU A 242 -0.67 9.11 -11.80
CA LEU A 242 0.32 8.05 -11.62
C LEU A 242 -0.09 6.78 -12.37
N GLY A 243 0.89 6.16 -13.01
CA GLY A 243 0.78 4.88 -13.67
C GLY A 243 2.15 4.35 -14.05
N GLN A 244 2.24 3.18 -14.66
CA GLN A 244 3.47 2.64 -15.23
C GLN A 244 3.68 3.06 -16.68
N ASN A 245 2.60 3.43 -17.37
CA ASN A 245 2.58 4.00 -18.71
C ASN A 245 1.28 4.81 -18.87
N VAL A 246 1.26 6.04 -18.37
CA VAL A 246 0.02 6.82 -18.23
C VAL A 246 -0.68 7.13 -19.55
N ASN A 247 0.09 7.23 -20.64
CA ASN A 247 -0.47 7.51 -21.97
C ASN A 247 -1.08 6.27 -22.68
N SER A 248 -0.96 5.07 -22.09
CA SER A 248 -1.75 3.89 -22.51
C SER A 248 -3.05 3.73 -21.68
N TYR A 249 -3.46 4.76 -20.95
CA TYR A 249 -4.72 4.73 -20.19
C TYR A 249 -5.91 4.42 -21.11
N GLU A 250 -6.69 3.40 -20.76
CA GLU A 250 -7.71 2.80 -21.64
C GLU A 250 -8.86 3.74 -22.01
N TYR A 251 -9.20 4.68 -21.12
CA TYR A 251 -10.40 5.52 -21.27
C TYR A 251 -10.07 6.96 -21.70
N ASP A 252 -9.28 7.13 -22.79
CA ASP A 252 -8.92 8.42 -23.35
C ASP A 252 -8.13 9.32 -22.38
N PHE A 253 -6.79 9.21 -22.41
CA PHE A 253 -5.93 9.97 -21.52
C PHE A 253 -5.95 11.49 -21.78
N PRO A 254 -5.93 11.99 -23.04
CA PRO A 254 -6.11 13.42 -23.32
C PRO A 254 -7.39 14.00 -22.72
N GLY A 255 -8.54 13.36 -22.99
CA GLY A 255 -9.80 13.82 -22.44
C GLY A 255 -9.88 13.73 -20.90
N LEU A 256 -9.22 12.75 -20.28
CA LEU A 256 -9.09 12.72 -18.81
C LEU A 256 -8.31 13.94 -18.31
N LEU A 257 -7.22 14.34 -18.99
CA LEU A 257 -6.43 15.53 -18.62
C LEU A 257 -7.26 16.81 -18.72
N GLU A 258 -8.06 16.97 -19.79
CA GLU A 258 -8.95 18.11 -19.95
C GLU A 258 -9.96 18.21 -18.80
N GLU A 259 -10.64 17.11 -18.47
CA GLU A 259 -11.60 17.08 -17.37
C GLU A 259 -10.96 17.34 -16.02
N VAL A 260 -9.77 16.81 -15.76
CA VAL A 260 -9.02 17.07 -14.51
C VAL A 260 -8.62 18.54 -14.42
N CYS A 261 -8.17 19.15 -15.53
CA CYS A 261 -7.84 20.58 -15.57
C CYS A 261 -9.06 21.49 -15.34
N ALA A 262 -10.26 21.02 -15.66
CA ALA A 262 -11.51 21.74 -15.45
C ALA A 262 -12.07 21.63 -14.02
N ILE A 263 -11.47 20.83 -13.14
CA ILE A 263 -11.93 20.69 -11.74
C ILE A 263 -11.58 21.96 -10.95
N ASP A 264 -12.59 22.56 -10.35
CA ASP A 264 -12.43 23.73 -9.49
C ASP A 264 -11.46 23.44 -8.32
N GLY A 265 -10.55 24.39 -8.07
CA GLY A 265 -9.53 24.27 -7.01
C GLY A 265 -8.22 23.63 -7.49
N ILE A 266 -8.21 22.83 -8.54
CA ILE A 266 -6.97 22.29 -9.12
C ILE A 266 -6.28 23.36 -9.98
N LYS A 267 -5.03 23.67 -9.63
CA LYS A 267 -4.22 24.68 -10.30
C LYS A 267 -3.04 24.09 -11.09
N ARG A 268 -2.69 22.84 -10.79
CA ARG A 268 -1.60 22.15 -11.48
C ARG A 268 -1.91 20.68 -11.63
N VAL A 269 -1.85 20.21 -12.85
CA VAL A 269 -1.94 18.80 -13.21
C VAL A 269 -0.57 18.35 -13.73
N ARG A 270 -0.10 17.24 -13.21
CA ARG A 270 1.12 16.56 -13.67
C ARG A 270 0.78 15.11 -13.96
N PHE A 271 1.56 14.51 -14.81
CA PHE A 271 1.58 13.06 -14.98
C PHE A 271 3.01 12.58 -15.13
N MET A 272 3.26 11.31 -14.89
CA MET A 272 4.58 10.76 -15.06
C MET A 272 4.53 9.33 -15.59
N THR A 273 5.66 8.92 -16.19
CA THR A 273 5.86 7.59 -16.77
C THR A 273 5.04 7.41 -18.06
N SER A 274 5.35 8.27 -19.04
CA SER A 274 4.88 8.14 -20.42
C SER A 274 5.81 7.26 -21.24
N HIS A 275 5.27 6.54 -22.24
CA HIS A 275 6.06 5.78 -23.20
C HIS A 275 5.86 6.37 -24.63
N PRO A 276 6.94 6.59 -25.39
CA PRO A 276 6.84 7.21 -26.73
C PRO A 276 5.91 6.50 -27.71
N LYS A 277 5.79 5.17 -27.58
CA LYS A 277 4.90 4.34 -28.41
C LYS A 277 3.43 4.77 -28.35
N ASP A 278 3.00 5.26 -27.19
CA ASP A 278 1.60 5.57 -26.89
C ASP A 278 1.36 7.10 -26.86
N LEU A 279 2.32 7.88 -27.40
CA LEU A 279 2.16 9.33 -27.56
C LEU A 279 1.30 9.62 -28.80
N SER A 280 0.12 10.17 -28.57
CA SER A 280 -0.81 10.57 -29.65
C SER A 280 -0.71 12.07 -29.97
N ASP A 281 -1.15 12.44 -31.17
CA ASP A 281 -1.23 13.85 -31.58
C ASP A 281 -2.20 14.64 -30.67
N ASP A 282 -3.27 14.01 -30.20
CA ASP A 282 -4.25 14.61 -29.27
C ASP A 282 -3.64 14.91 -27.89
N LEU A 283 -2.57 14.23 -27.52
CA LEU A 283 -1.87 14.48 -26.25
C LEU A 283 -0.84 15.62 -26.37
N ILE A 284 -0.38 15.93 -27.58
CA ILE A 284 0.60 16.99 -27.85
C ILE A 284 -0.07 18.36 -27.93
#